data_92ee31c0b59bc0285c55f297bdd1fafd
#
_entry.id   92ee31c0b59bc0285c55f297bdd1fafd
#
_cell.length_a   1.000
_cell.length_b   1.000
_cell.length_c   1.000
_cell.angle_alpha   90.00
_cell.angle_beta   90.00
_cell.angle_gamma   90.00
#
_symmetry.space_group_name_H-M   'P 1'
#
loop_
_entity.id
_entity.type
_entity.pdbx_description
1 polymer ?
#
loop_
_entity_poly.entity_id
_entity_poly.type
_entity_poly.pdbx_seq_one_letter_code
_entity_poly.pdbx_strand_id
1 'polypeptide(L)'
;FFFISFHGRGYSDNPMAIHQYLSKHSQYADYRCIYAIKIINKKNKIENARIIEYFSIAYFFYLARSKYWIANCKLPKYVLKKDSQVYLQTWHGTPLKKLAHDIEVPEGTTFYRSEMSVEEMRSTYDNDVSKYNYMISPSAFTTEVFQSCFCD
;
A
#
# COMPACT_ATOMS: atom_id res chain seq x y z
N PHE A 1 -1.96 8.68 -11.14
CA PHE A 1 -1.34 7.95 -10.03
C PHE A 1 -2.05 8.26 -8.72
N PHE A 2 -2.20 7.26 -7.86
CA PHE A 2 -2.76 7.38 -6.51
C PHE A 2 -1.74 6.87 -5.50
N PHE A 3 -1.37 7.71 -4.53
CA PHE A 3 -0.32 7.42 -3.57
C PHE A 3 -0.85 7.35 -2.14
N ILE A 4 -0.35 6.38 -1.38
CA ILE A 4 -0.62 6.25 0.06
C ILE A 4 0.66 5.84 0.77
N SER A 5 1.03 6.58 1.83
CA SER A 5 2.10 6.19 2.75
C SER A 5 1.51 5.94 4.14
N PHE A 6 1.82 4.77 4.73
CA PHE A 6 1.46 4.38 6.10
C PHE A 6 0.01 4.71 6.48
N HIS A 7 -0.95 4.28 5.64
CA HIS A 7 -2.38 4.56 5.84
C HIS A 7 -2.70 6.07 5.97
N GLY A 8 -2.04 6.89 5.18
CA GLY A 8 -2.25 8.34 5.14
C GLY A 8 -1.54 9.12 6.25
N ARG A 9 -0.56 8.55 6.94
CA ARG A 9 0.16 9.25 8.01
C ARG A 9 1.04 10.40 7.54
N GLY A 10 1.34 10.48 6.24
CA GLY A 10 2.10 11.60 5.70
C GLY A 10 2.65 11.36 4.30
N TYR A 11 3.43 12.32 3.84
CA TYR A 11 4.20 12.26 2.60
C TYR A 11 5.60 11.72 2.92
N SER A 12 5.84 10.44 2.68
CA SER A 12 7.06 9.77 3.14
C SER A 12 7.33 8.46 2.40
N ASP A 13 8.51 7.89 2.64
CA ASP A 13 8.94 6.57 2.24
C ASP A 13 8.92 6.36 0.70
N ASN A 14 8.90 5.11 0.25
CA ASN A 14 8.93 4.76 -1.17
C ASN A 14 7.85 5.44 -2.02
N PRO A 15 6.58 5.56 -1.61
CA PRO A 15 5.59 6.28 -2.39
C PRO A 15 5.97 7.76 -2.61
N MET A 16 6.59 8.41 -1.61
CA MET A 16 7.12 9.77 -1.77
C MET A 16 8.26 9.81 -2.78
N ALA A 17 9.21 8.89 -2.67
CA ALA A 17 10.38 8.86 -3.57
C ALA A 17 9.95 8.65 -5.03
N ILE A 18 8.99 7.74 -5.26
CA ILE A 18 8.44 7.51 -6.59
C ILE A 18 7.71 8.76 -7.10
N HIS A 19 6.88 9.40 -6.26
CA HIS A 19 6.21 10.64 -6.64
C HIS A 19 7.21 11.74 -7.02
N GLN A 20 8.28 11.94 -6.22
CA GLN A 20 9.32 12.92 -6.51
C GLN A 20 10.05 12.63 -7.82
N TYR A 21 10.29 11.35 -8.12
CA TYR A 21 10.87 10.95 -9.41
C TYR A 21 9.95 11.34 -10.57
N LEU A 22 8.68 10.95 -10.49
CA LEU A 22 7.69 11.26 -11.54
C LEU A 22 7.54 12.77 -11.76
N SER A 23 7.54 13.55 -10.67
CA SER A 23 7.40 15.01 -10.73
C SER A 23 8.57 15.74 -11.40
N LYS A 24 9.76 15.11 -11.42
CA LYS A 24 10.98 15.69 -12.00
C LYS A 24 11.21 15.33 -13.47
N HIS A 25 10.46 14.36 -14.00
CA HIS A 25 10.69 13.84 -15.36
C HIS A 25 9.54 14.22 -16.27
N SER A 26 9.85 14.99 -17.32
CA SER A 26 8.87 15.56 -18.26
C SER A 26 7.98 14.53 -18.96
N GLN A 27 8.48 13.31 -19.15
CA GLN A 27 7.70 12.21 -19.72
C GLN A 27 6.46 11.82 -18.89
N TYR A 28 6.39 12.26 -17.63
CA TYR A 28 5.26 12.03 -16.73
C TYR A 28 4.44 13.30 -16.45
N ALA A 29 4.73 14.42 -17.11
CA ALA A 29 4.09 15.71 -16.83
C ALA A 29 2.56 15.70 -17.02
N ASP A 30 2.05 14.88 -17.94
CA ASP A 30 0.62 14.76 -18.21
C ASP A 30 -0.15 13.90 -17.19
N TYR A 31 0.56 13.23 -16.30
CA TYR A 31 -0.06 12.38 -15.30
C TYR A 31 -0.49 13.18 -14.05
N ARG A 32 -1.73 12.98 -13.65
CA ARG A 32 -2.24 13.56 -12.41
C ARG A 32 -1.85 12.68 -11.22
N CYS A 33 -1.22 13.28 -10.22
CA CYS A 33 -0.85 12.64 -8.97
C CYS A 33 -1.83 13.04 -7.86
N ILE A 34 -2.35 12.04 -7.17
CA ILE A 34 -3.25 12.19 -6.01
C ILE A 34 -2.56 11.57 -4.81
N TYR A 35 -2.43 12.30 -3.72
CA TYR A 35 -1.81 11.81 -2.49
C TYR A 35 -2.77 11.83 -1.31
N ALA A 36 -3.02 10.69 -0.68
CA ALA A 36 -3.97 10.57 0.41
C ALA A 36 -3.28 10.75 1.77
N ILE A 37 -3.75 11.70 2.59
CA ILE A 37 -3.20 12.04 3.92
C ILE A 37 -4.35 12.16 4.94
N LYS A 38 -4.16 11.63 6.16
CA LYS A 38 -5.18 11.66 7.22
C LYS A 38 -5.49 13.04 7.76
N ILE A 39 -4.46 13.85 7.92
CA ILE A 39 -4.58 15.18 8.51
C ILE A 39 -4.10 16.19 7.49
N ILE A 40 -5.07 16.89 6.87
CA ILE A 40 -4.77 17.96 5.94
C ILE A 40 -4.75 19.27 6.72
N ASN A 41 -3.64 19.97 6.70
CA ASN A 41 -3.50 21.31 7.21
C ASN A 41 -2.98 22.26 6.10
N LYS A 42 -3.07 23.56 6.30
CA LYS A 42 -2.64 24.56 5.31
C LYS A 42 -1.16 24.49 4.94
N LYS A 43 -0.34 23.78 5.72
CA LYS A 43 1.10 23.59 5.47
C LYS A 43 1.40 22.36 4.59
N ASN A 44 0.43 21.45 4.41
CA ASN A 44 0.61 20.27 3.57
C ASN A 44 0.56 20.69 2.10
N LYS A 45 1.71 20.94 1.52
CA LYS A 45 1.87 21.14 0.08
C LYS A 45 2.76 20.04 -0.46
N ILE A 46 2.27 19.34 -1.48
CA ILE A 46 3.05 18.37 -2.26
C ILE A 46 3.07 18.91 -3.67
N GLU A 47 4.25 19.21 -4.17
CA GLU A 47 4.42 19.74 -5.51
C GLU A 47 3.89 18.73 -6.55
N ASN A 48 3.19 19.22 -7.57
CA ASN A 48 2.62 18.40 -8.64
C ASN A 48 1.66 17.28 -8.18
N ALA A 49 1.08 17.38 -6.97
CA ALA A 49 0.06 16.46 -6.51
C ALA A 49 -1.13 17.16 -5.86
N ARG A 50 -2.31 16.60 -6.09
CA ARG A 50 -3.50 16.94 -5.34
C ARG A 50 -3.53 16.14 -4.04
N ILE A 51 -3.60 16.82 -2.92
CA ILE A 51 -3.77 16.19 -1.60
C ILE A 51 -5.26 15.98 -1.36
N ILE A 52 -5.61 14.80 -0.87
CA ILE A 52 -6.96 14.44 -0.45
C ILE A 52 -6.93 13.82 0.94
N GLU A 53 -8.03 13.93 1.66
CA GLU A 53 -8.15 13.30 2.97
C GLU A 53 -8.31 11.79 2.83
N TYR A 54 -7.49 11.05 3.58
CA TYR A 54 -7.53 9.60 3.64
C TYR A 54 -8.87 9.12 4.20
N PHE A 55 -9.50 8.14 3.55
CA PHE A 55 -10.83 7.58 3.87
C PHE A 55 -12.02 8.52 3.65
N SER A 56 -11.83 9.67 3.01
CA SER A 56 -12.94 10.54 2.57
C SER A 56 -13.64 9.98 1.32
N ILE A 57 -14.79 10.56 0.96
CA ILE A 57 -15.46 10.25 -0.32
C ILE A 57 -14.51 10.49 -1.50
N ALA A 58 -13.72 11.57 -1.46
CA ALA A 58 -12.72 11.88 -2.47
C ALA A 58 -11.63 10.77 -2.56
N TYR A 59 -11.23 10.19 -1.43
CA TYR A 59 -10.30 9.06 -1.41
C TYR A 59 -10.82 7.90 -2.25
N PHE A 60 -12.03 7.42 -2.01
CA PHE A 60 -12.60 6.30 -2.76
C PHE A 60 -12.85 6.64 -4.23
N PHE A 61 -13.32 7.87 -4.49
CA PHE A 61 -13.52 8.34 -5.86
C PHE A 61 -12.23 8.33 -6.68
N TYR A 62 -11.14 8.90 -6.15
CA TYR A 62 -9.87 8.95 -6.86
C TYR A 62 -9.18 7.58 -6.92
N LEU A 63 -9.27 6.77 -5.87
CA LEU A 63 -8.75 5.41 -5.87
C LEU A 63 -9.40 4.58 -7.01
N ALA A 64 -10.72 4.61 -7.11
CA ALA A 64 -11.46 3.88 -8.14
C ALA A 64 -11.17 4.35 -9.59
N ARG A 65 -10.78 5.62 -9.78
CA ARG A 65 -10.49 6.21 -11.10
C ARG A 65 -9.02 6.18 -11.49
N SER A 66 -8.12 6.02 -10.54
CA SER A 66 -6.68 6.01 -10.81
C SER A 66 -6.24 4.70 -11.44
N LYS A 67 -5.48 4.81 -12.53
CA LYS A 67 -4.90 3.64 -13.21
C LYS A 67 -3.78 3.00 -12.40
N TYR A 68 -2.96 3.80 -11.72
CA TYR A 68 -1.81 3.32 -10.96
C TYR A 68 -1.99 3.62 -9.48
N TRP A 69 -1.90 2.59 -8.66
CA TRP A 69 -1.91 2.67 -7.20
C TRP A 69 -0.51 2.39 -6.67
N ILE A 70 0.00 3.23 -5.80
CA ILE A 70 1.32 3.10 -5.19
C ILE A 70 1.16 3.26 -3.68
N ALA A 71 1.39 2.18 -2.95
CA ALA A 71 1.23 2.17 -1.50
C ALA A 71 2.30 1.32 -0.82
N ASN A 72 2.65 1.68 0.40
CA ASN A 72 3.53 0.89 1.27
C ASN A 72 2.79 0.22 2.43
N CYS A 73 1.46 0.20 2.37
CA CYS A 73 0.58 -0.39 3.38
C CYS A 73 -0.59 -1.10 2.71
N LYS A 74 -1.24 -2.01 3.43
CA LYS A 74 -2.42 -2.71 2.93
C LYS A 74 -3.57 -1.73 2.64
N LEU A 75 -4.32 -2.03 1.59
CA LEU A 75 -5.60 -1.37 1.32
C LEU A 75 -6.74 -2.07 2.09
N PRO A 76 -7.86 -1.37 2.34
CA PRO A 76 -9.03 -2.01 2.94
C PRO A 76 -9.51 -3.20 2.12
N LYS A 77 -9.91 -4.29 2.80
CA LYS A 77 -10.32 -5.54 2.15
C LYS A 77 -11.47 -5.39 1.14
N TYR A 78 -12.35 -4.42 1.36
CA TYR A 78 -13.49 -4.13 0.48
C TYR A 78 -13.15 -3.27 -0.74
N VAL A 79 -11.91 -2.83 -0.89
CA VAL A 79 -11.47 -2.12 -2.10
C VAL A 79 -11.27 -3.13 -3.22
N LEU A 80 -12.07 -2.98 -4.27
CA LEU A 80 -11.98 -3.79 -5.47
C LEU A 80 -11.06 -3.11 -6.49
N LYS A 81 -10.08 -3.86 -6.99
CA LYS A 81 -9.20 -3.43 -8.07
C LYS A 81 -9.76 -3.92 -9.41
N LYS A 82 -9.81 -3.04 -10.41
CA LYS A 82 -10.15 -3.40 -11.79
C LYS A 82 -8.94 -4.01 -12.49
N ASP A 83 -9.17 -4.86 -13.47
CA ASP A 83 -8.08 -5.46 -14.27
C ASP A 83 -7.22 -4.41 -15.01
N SER A 84 -7.83 -3.29 -15.38
CA SER A 84 -7.12 -2.16 -16.01
C SER A 84 -6.30 -1.31 -15.04
N GLN A 85 -6.36 -1.57 -13.74
CA GLN A 85 -5.59 -0.86 -12.72
C GLN A 85 -4.33 -1.64 -12.36
N VAL A 86 -3.26 -0.92 -12.12
CA VAL A 86 -1.95 -1.48 -11.73
C VAL A 86 -1.65 -1.07 -10.29
N TYR A 87 -1.44 -2.06 -9.42
CA TYR A 87 -1.09 -1.83 -8.04
C TYR A 87 0.38 -2.21 -7.79
N LEU A 88 1.18 -1.21 -7.44
CA LEU A 88 2.55 -1.37 -6.95
C LEU A 88 2.55 -1.28 -5.42
N GLN A 89 2.79 -2.40 -4.76
CA GLN A 89 3.07 -2.45 -3.34
C GLN A 89 4.56 -2.22 -3.11
N THR A 90 4.90 -1.15 -2.40
CA THR A 90 6.31 -0.80 -2.19
C THR A 90 6.88 -1.35 -0.89
N TRP A 91 6.00 -1.88 -0.03
CA TRP A 91 6.37 -2.28 1.33
C TRP A 91 7.05 -1.14 2.11
N HIS A 92 7.62 -1.43 3.28
CA HIS A 92 8.15 -0.39 4.17
C HIS A 92 9.27 -0.90 5.08
N GLY A 93 10.24 -1.60 4.51
CA GLY A 93 11.43 -2.06 5.19
C GLY A 93 11.66 -3.57 5.09
N THR A 94 12.72 -4.05 5.73
CA THR A 94 13.07 -5.47 5.78
C THR A 94 12.22 -6.17 6.85
N PRO A 95 11.57 -7.30 6.52
CA PRO A 95 10.84 -8.09 7.50
C PRO A 95 11.77 -8.63 8.58
N LEU A 96 11.51 -8.25 9.84
CA LEU A 96 12.25 -8.75 11.00
C LEU A 96 11.49 -9.84 11.78
N LYS A 97 10.26 -10.12 11.37
CA LYS A 97 9.36 -11.10 11.99
C LYS A 97 8.73 -11.95 10.91
N LYS A 98 8.30 -13.15 11.26
CA LYS A 98 7.45 -13.97 10.39
C LYS A 98 6.19 -13.20 10.03
N LEU A 99 5.76 -13.32 8.77
CA LEU A 99 4.62 -12.62 8.20
C LEU A 99 3.59 -13.63 7.68
N ALA A 100 2.36 -13.23 7.59
CA ALA A 100 1.25 -13.92 6.93
C ALA A 100 1.29 -15.46 7.16
N HIS A 101 1.53 -16.24 6.11
CA HIS A 101 1.54 -17.70 6.19
C HIS A 101 2.70 -18.28 7.00
N ASP A 102 3.82 -17.57 7.14
CA ASP A 102 4.97 -18.01 7.93
C ASP A 102 4.76 -17.84 9.46
N ILE A 103 3.66 -17.18 9.88
CA ILE A 103 3.37 -17.00 11.30
C ILE A 103 2.92 -18.33 11.88
N GLU A 104 3.74 -18.86 12.80
CA GLU A 104 3.46 -20.03 13.62
C GLU A 104 2.90 -19.56 14.97
N VAL A 105 1.67 -19.94 15.27
CA VAL A 105 1.01 -19.66 16.55
C VAL A 105 0.27 -20.91 17.02
N PRO A 106 0.16 -21.15 18.33
CA PRO A 106 -0.64 -22.24 18.84
C PRO A 106 -2.08 -22.17 18.34
N GLU A 107 -2.68 -23.34 18.13
CA GLU A 107 -4.08 -23.46 17.72
C GLU A 107 -4.99 -22.71 18.72
N GLY A 108 -6.00 -22.01 18.22
CA GLY A 108 -6.90 -21.19 19.03
C GLY A 108 -6.34 -19.83 19.49
N THR A 109 -5.14 -19.45 19.05
CA THR A 109 -4.58 -18.14 19.37
C THR A 109 -5.32 -17.04 18.63
N THR A 110 -5.66 -15.94 19.32
CA THR A 110 -6.15 -14.70 18.70
C THR A 110 -5.11 -13.58 18.85
N PHE A 111 -5.08 -12.70 17.85
CA PHE A 111 -4.19 -11.53 17.91
C PHE A 111 -4.81 -10.46 18.79
N TYR A 112 -4.22 -10.20 19.95
CA TYR A 112 -4.78 -9.34 21.00
C TYR A 112 -5.17 -7.91 20.53
N ARG A 113 -4.60 -7.44 19.42
CA ARG A 113 -4.91 -6.11 18.84
C ARG A 113 -6.10 -6.10 17.89
N SER A 114 -6.53 -7.24 17.41
CA SER A 114 -7.58 -7.33 16.39
C SER A 114 -8.64 -8.38 16.68
N GLU A 115 -8.47 -9.17 17.76
CA GLU A 115 -9.31 -10.34 18.09
C GLU A 115 -9.47 -11.33 16.91
N MET A 116 -8.53 -11.29 15.99
CA MET A 116 -8.56 -11.99 14.70
C MET A 116 -7.96 -13.38 14.87
N SER A 117 -8.58 -14.40 14.31
CA SER A 117 -7.98 -15.73 14.22
C SER A 117 -6.78 -15.74 13.27
N VAL A 118 -6.00 -16.81 13.28
CA VAL A 118 -4.86 -17.00 12.36
C VAL A 118 -5.35 -17.05 10.91
N GLU A 119 -6.44 -17.77 10.66
CA GLU A 119 -7.06 -17.92 9.35
C GLU A 119 -7.58 -16.58 8.84
N GLU A 120 -8.25 -15.81 9.69
CA GLU A 120 -8.72 -14.47 9.34
C GLU A 120 -7.56 -13.54 9.00
N MET A 121 -6.48 -13.60 9.77
CA MET A 121 -5.27 -12.82 9.51
C MET A 121 -4.64 -13.21 8.17
N ARG A 122 -4.47 -14.49 7.89
CA ARG A 122 -3.96 -15.01 6.61
C ARG A 122 -4.85 -14.56 5.46
N SER A 123 -6.16 -14.74 5.56
CA SER A 123 -7.13 -14.29 4.55
C SER A 123 -7.05 -12.78 4.28
N THR A 124 -6.72 -11.94 5.29
CA THR A 124 -6.51 -10.50 5.02
C THR A 124 -5.26 -10.23 4.20
N TYR A 125 -4.20 -11.03 4.35
CA TYR A 125 -3.01 -10.93 3.51
C TYR A 125 -3.29 -11.42 2.10
N ASP A 126 -3.92 -12.58 1.93
CA ASP A 126 -4.25 -13.15 0.63
C ASP A 126 -5.11 -12.19 -0.20
N ASN A 127 -6.13 -11.62 0.43
CA ASN A 127 -6.97 -10.62 -0.22
C ASN A 127 -6.19 -9.36 -0.66
N ASP A 128 -5.18 -8.95 0.06
CA ASP A 128 -4.38 -7.77 -0.32
C ASP A 128 -3.36 -8.13 -1.40
N VAL A 129 -2.65 -9.25 -1.22
CA VAL A 129 -1.65 -9.77 -2.18
C VAL A 129 -2.27 -10.07 -3.53
N SER A 130 -3.47 -10.63 -3.58
CA SER A 130 -4.20 -10.92 -4.83
C SER A 130 -4.44 -9.69 -5.72
N LYS A 131 -4.34 -8.48 -5.15
CA LYS A 131 -4.48 -7.21 -5.88
C LYS A 131 -3.16 -6.68 -6.44
N TYR A 132 -2.00 -7.18 -5.98
CA TYR A 132 -0.71 -6.66 -6.41
C TYR A 132 -0.41 -7.07 -7.85
N ASN A 133 0.08 -6.12 -8.64
CA ASN A 133 0.70 -6.42 -9.93
C ASN A 133 2.22 -6.49 -9.76
N TYR A 134 2.74 -5.66 -8.85
CA TYR A 134 4.16 -5.60 -8.53
C TYR A 134 4.36 -5.37 -7.04
N MET A 135 5.43 -5.97 -6.51
CA MET A 135 5.88 -5.73 -5.14
C MET A 135 7.39 -5.44 -5.15
N ILE A 136 7.79 -4.36 -4.47
CA ILE A 136 9.21 -4.03 -4.34
C ILE A 136 9.82 -4.84 -3.20
N SER A 137 10.94 -5.49 -3.52
CA SER A 137 11.79 -6.13 -2.54
C SER A 137 13.16 -5.46 -2.49
N PRO A 138 13.64 -4.99 -1.34
CA PRO A 138 14.92 -4.26 -1.22
C PRO A 138 16.14 -5.17 -1.21
N SER A 139 16.00 -6.48 -1.07
CA SER A 139 17.13 -7.42 -1.01
C SER A 139 16.70 -8.85 -1.37
N ALA A 140 17.66 -9.72 -1.69
CA ALA A 140 17.42 -11.13 -1.93
C ALA A 140 16.73 -11.80 -0.72
N PHE A 141 17.21 -11.53 0.49
CA PHE A 141 16.58 -12.00 1.73
C PHE A 141 15.09 -11.62 1.82
N THR A 142 14.77 -10.37 1.53
CA THR A 142 13.37 -9.90 1.57
C THR A 142 12.53 -10.57 0.48
N THR A 143 13.13 -10.83 -0.69
CA THR A 143 12.45 -11.56 -1.78
C THR A 143 12.09 -12.98 -1.34
N GLU A 144 13.01 -13.70 -0.74
CA GLU A 144 12.78 -15.05 -0.22
C GLU A 144 11.67 -15.06 0.83
N VAL A 145 11.71 -14.12 1.78
CA VAL A 145 10.66 -13.98 2.81
C VAL A 145 9.29 -13.69 2.17
N PHE A 146 9.22 -12.79 1.18
CA PHE A 146 7.94 -12.48 0.52
C PHE A 146 7.42 -13.65 -0.29
N GLN A 147 8.28 -14.40 -0.95
CA GLN A 147 7.91 -15.63 -1.66
C GLN A 147 7.37 -16.69 -0.69
N SER A 148 8.01 -16.84 0.48
CA SER A 148 7.55 -17.79 1.49
C SER A 148 6.21 -17.39 2.11
N CYS A 149 6.04 -16.13 2.47
CA CYS A 149 4.87 -15.70 3.27
C CYS A 149 3.64 -15.26 2.46
N PHE A 150 3.80 -14.96 1.15
CA PHE A 150 2.74 -14.42 0.30
C PHE A 150 2.45 -15.22 -0.97
N CYS A 151 3.30 -16.18 -1.33
CA CYS A 151 3.08 -17.03 -2.51
C CYS A 151 2.86 -18.48 -2.05
N ASP A 152 1.69 -19.02 -2.34
CA ASP A 152 1.41 -20.46 -2.27
C ASP A 152 1.91 -21.16 -3.55
#